data_eab5ba1651f299a46c6c908b877d1a49
#
_entry.id   eab5ba1651f299a46c6c908b877d1a49
#
_cell.length_a   1.000
_cell.length_b   1.000
_cell.length_c   1.000
_cell.angle_alpha   90.00
_cell.angle_beta   90.00
_cell.angle_gamma   90.00
#
_symmetry.space_group_name_H-M   'P 1'
#
loop_
_entity.id
_entity.type
_entity.pdbx_description
1 polymer ?
#
loop_
_entity_poly.entity_id
_entity_poly.type
_entity_poly.pdbx_seq_one_letter_code
_entity_poly.pdbx_strand_id
1 'polypeptide(L)'
;MKKRLCILFFLIGWFPSVYGQRSDNGNYVLLLNSASFGEAWSDVLYRSLVEEVRQQGVRVDTEELLVPMMKTPEDARAKREMLLAKYPVPPRAVIYIGDPGWLVCRPLFDREWKEVPTVICYSRDSMPASIEDLLGGNLDSRTAVPASEIAEGYNLTILKQPSFIRETIEMMRQLQPGMNTVALISDHRYISLRIREEVRQTVKKYFPDLAFESLSTPELTTGQLLDTLSGFDDKKGIIYYSWFVTQNRHEYLDDHVQRVIFGLAHTPIFTLTDRDHEEGSFAGGYYIPAIEFSRVTSAVIREILEGKPARDISWRDGGAPAAYLDYHHLVHQGVDPALFPKDAVYTQVPPGFFQKYKFHLVVLGALLLLLVSAVVMRLRWFMQRQRQQNREFQLLSQYRKLVDNMPVIYLRKRIAGGSSGSDFEFLDVNPAFEQVFGCTRRQILGKRLSEALSCRDKLSCLAETEQTVHSFVVDGAKGLRYYDKLVFSSSEAGIKDVFCIDRTEEPLALARMERHRAEQEELNEKYKLVLQATGLTPWTWDVGGGLVDCDLSYTSGMEDHS
;
A
#
# COMPACT_ATOMS: atom_id res chain seq x y z
N MET A 1 -0.43 -56.80 14.43
CA MET A 1 -1.79 -57.40 14.39
C MET A 1 -2.61 -56.82 15.53
N LYS A 2 -3.54 -55.90 15.25
CA LYS A 2 -4.78 -55.63 16.00
C LYS A 2 -5.56 -54.59 15.19
N LYS A 3 -6.58 -55.12 14.50
CA LYS A 3 -7.60 -54.35 13.76
C LYS A 3 -8.44 -53.59 14.81
N ARG A 4 -8.54 -52.27 14.68
CA ARG A 4 -9.57 -51.47 15.38
C ARG A 4 -10.66 -51.12 14.37
N LEU A 5 -11.80 -51.74 14.57
CA LEU A 5 -13.06 -51.55 13.89
C LEU A 5 -13.67 -50.23 14.42
N CYS A 6 -13.71 -49.17 13.61
CA CYS A 6 -14.50 -47.98 13.91
C CYS A 6 -15.92 -48.19 13.39
N ILE A 7 -16.84 -48.37 14.30
CA ILE A 7 -18.29 -48.38 14.06
C ILE A 7 -18.72 -46.90 13.97
N LEU A 8 -19.10 -46.51 12.74
CA LEU A 8 -19.71 -45.20 12.47
C LEU A 8 -21.22 -45.34 12.76
N PHE A 9 -21.67 -44.73 13.86
CA PHE A 9 -23.09 -44.56 14.13
C PHE A 9 -23.66 -43.49 13.20
N PHE A 10 -24.45 -43.90 12.21
CA PHE A 10 -25.34 -43.03 11.45
C PHE A 10 -26.53 -42.66 12.35
N LEU A 11 -26.46 -41.53 13.03
CA LEU A 11 -27.64 -40.86 13.59
C LEU A 11 -28.37 -40.16 12.43
N ILE A 12 -29.33 -40.84 11.82
CA ILE A 12 -30.36 -40.22 11.01
C ILE A 12 -31.25 -39.41 11.95
N GLY A 13 -30.86 -38.14 12.16
CA GLY A 13 -31.73 -37.16 12.77
C GLY A 13 -32.88 -36.84 11.82
N TRP A 14 -34.04 -37.35 12.13
CA TRP A 14 -35.30 -36.89 11.57
C TRP A 14 -35.49 -35.44 12.06
N PHE A 15 -35.08 -34.48 11.24
CA PHE A 15 -35.52 -33.10 11.40
C PHE A 15 -36.92 -33.02 10.80
N PRO A 16 -37.96 -32.82 11.62
CA PRO A 16 -39.23 -32.41 11.05
C PRO A 16 -38.99 -31.03 10.45
N SER A 17 -39.23 -30.89 9.16
CA SER A 17 -39.34 -29.60 8.49
C SER A 17 -40.51 -28.85 9.15
N VAL A 18 -40.19 -28.14 10.21
CA VAL A 18 -41.10 -27.16 10.79
C VAL A 18 -41.15 -25.99 9.80
N TYR A 19 -42.02 -26.12 8.79
CA TYR A 19 -42.58 -24.94 8.15
C TYR A 19 -43.43 -24.23 9.21
N GLY A 20 -42.75 -23.49 10.06
CA GLY A 20 -43.42 -22.53 10.92
C GLY A 20 -44.13 -21.54 10.02
N GLN A 21 -45.44 -21.52 10.01
CA GLN A 21 -46.23 -20.37 9.64
C GLN A 21 -45.75 -19.21 10.55
N ARG A 22 -44.74 -18.45 10.09
CA ARG A 22 -44.40 -17.18 10.71
C ARG A 22 -45.61 -16.27 10.50
N SER A 23 -46.24 -15.85 11.57
CA SER A 23 -47.22 -14.76 11.57
C SER A 23 -46.49 -13.50 11.09
N ASP A 24 -46.47 -13.31 9.81
CA ASP A 24 -45.81 -12.19 9.16
C ASP A 24 -46.79 -11.02 9.17
N ASN A 25 -46.52 -9.99 9.96
CA ASN A 25 -47.35 -8.80 10.08
C ASN A 25 -47.25 -7.88 8.83
N GLY A 26 -46.88 -8.41 7.67
CA GLY A 26 -46.72 -7.63 6.43
C GLY A 26 -45.53 -6.67 6.41
N ASN A 27 -44.61 -6.74 7.40
CA ASN A 27 -43.43 -5.85 7.46
C ASN A 27 -42.27 -6.37 6.63
N TYR A 28 -42.49 -6.58 5.35
CA TYR A 28 -41.47 -7.02 4.39
C TYR A 28 -41.65 -6.32 3.04
N VAL A 29 -40.55 -6.25 2.29
CA VAL A 29 -40.52 -5.85 0.89
C VAL A 29 -40.30 -7.12 0.05
N LEU A 30 -41.06 -7.24 -1.03
CA LEU A 30 -40.95 -8.38 -1.94
C LEU A 30 -40.22 -7.94 -3.21
N LEU A 31 -39.06 -8.56 -3.45
CA LEU A 31 -38.26 -8.33 -4.65
C LEU A 31 -38.50 -9.46 -5.66
N LEU A 32 -39.06 -9.13 -6.80
CA LEU A 32 -39.44 -10.05 -7.85
C LEU A 32 -38.54 -9.87 -9.07
N ASN A 33 -37.69 -10.85 -9.37
CA ASN A 33 -36.89 -10.83 -10.59
C ASN A 33 -37.69 -11.47 -11.73
N SER A 34 -37.85 -10.76 -12.83
CA SER A 34 -38.54 -11.28 -14.04
C SER A 34 -37.83 -12.49 -14.66
N ALA A 35 -36.51 -12.54 -14.53
CA ALA A 35 -35.65 -13.64 -15.02
C ALA A 35 -35.10 -14.47 -13.84
N SER A 36 -33.80 -14.70 -13.80
CA SER A 36 -33.10 -15.38 -12.72
C SER A 36 -32.10 -14.43 -12.04
N PHE A 37 -31.83 -14.60 -10.74
CA PHE A 37 -30.79 -13.88 -10.03
C PHE A 37 -29.34 -14.31 -10.43
N GLY A 38 -29.19 -15.36 -11.21
CA GLY A 38 -27.90 -15.78 -11.75
C GLY A 38 -27.39 -14.90 -12.90
N GLU A 39 -28.19 -13.97 -13.42
CA GLU A 39 -27.74 -13.01 -14.43
C GLU A 39 -26.95 -11.85 -13.77
N ALA A 40 -25.72 -11.61 -14.21
CA ALA A 40 -24.79 -10.69 -13.60
C ALA A 40 -25.37 -9.27 -13.34
N TRP A 41 -26.07 -8.71 -14.33
CA TRP A 41 -26.68 -7.38 -14.20
C TRP A 41 -27.77 -7.30 -13.13
N SER A 42 -28.56 -8.37 -12.95
CA SER A 42 -29.61 -8.43 -11.95
C SER A 42 -29.07 -8.70 -10.56
N ASP A 43 -27.95 -9.41 -10.44
CA ASP A 43 -27.33 -9.75 -9.16
C ASP A 43 -26.74 -8.52 -8.45
N VAL A 44 -26.08 -7.61 -9.18
CA VAL A 44 -25.58 -6.34 -8.60
C VAL A 44 -26.73 -5.51 -8.04
N LEU A 45 -27.82 -5.35 -8.82
CA LEU A 45 -28.99 -4.62 -8.35
C LEU A 45 -29.64 -5.30 -7.15
N TYR A 46 -29.80 -6.61 -7.22
CA TYR A 46 -30.38 -7.42 -6.15
C TYR A 46 -29.63 -7.26 -4.83
N ARG A 47 -28.31 -7.47 -4.84
CA ARG A 47 -27.48 -7.39 -3.63
C ARG A 47 -27.55 -6.00 -3.00
N SER A 48 -27.43 -4.96 -3.81
CA SER A 48 -27.49 -3.58 -3.34
C SER A 48 -28.85 -3.24 -2.73
N LEU A 49 -29.95 -3.64 -3.37
CA LEU A 49 -31.30 -3.38 -2.86
C LEU A 49 -31.60 -4.16 -1.57
N VAL A 50 -31.21 -5.42 -1.50
CA VAL A 50 -31.41 -6.23 -0.29
C VAL A 50 -30.66 -5.62 0.89
N GLU A 51 -29.44 -5.17 0.71
CA GLU A 51 -28.64 -4.54 1.76
C GLU A 51 -29.26 -3.23 2.21
N GLU A 52 -29.63 -2.34 1.28
CA GLU A 52 -30.21 -1.04 1.58
C GLU A 52 -31.53 -1.16 2.35
N VAL A 53 -32.43 -2.05 1.90
CA VAL A 53 -33.74 -2.24 2.55
C VAL A 53 -33.58 -2.86 3.94
N ARG A 54 -32.64 -3.79 4.10
CA ARG A 54 -32.32 -4.39 5.42
C ARG A 54 -31.80 -3.35 6.41
N GLN A 55 -30.99 -2.40 5.97
CA GLN A 55 -30.49 -1.31 6.80
C GLN A 55 -31.63 -0.43 7.36
N GLN A 56 -32.77 -0.40 6.70
CA GLN A 56 -33.99 0.28 7.17
C GLN A 56 -34.83 -0.56 8.15
N GLY A 57 -34.34 -1.71 8.56
CA GLY A 57 -35.04 -2.60 9.51
C GLY A 57 -36.23 -3.35 8.91
N VAL A 58 -36.32 -3.41 7.58
CA VAL A 58 -37.38 -4.11 6.85
C VAL A 58 -36.83 -5.41 6.28
N ARG A 59 -37.59 -6.50 6.42
CA ARG A 59 -37.25 -7.79 5.81
C ARG A 59 -37.40 -7.72 4.29
N VAL A 60 -36.48 -8.34 3.57
CA VAL A 60 -36.59 -8.50 2.10
C VAL A 60 -36.76 -9.97 1.79
N ASP A 61 -37.86 -10.30 1.11
CA ASP A 61 -38.10 -11.60 0.52
C ASP A 61 -37.90 -11.51 -0.99
N THR A 62 -37.38 -12.56 -1.59
CA THR A 62 -36.98 -12.56 -3.00
C THR A 62 -37.56 -13.75 -3.73
N GLU A 63 -38.04 -13.54 -4.96
CA GLU A 63 -38.55 -14.58 -5.83
C GLU A 63 -38.12 -14.39 -7.27
N GLU A 64 -37.82 -15.48 -7.92
CA GLU A 64 -37.61 -15.55 -9.37
C GLU A 64 -38.91 -15.89 -10.05
N LEU A 65 -39.32 -15.06 -11.00
CA LEU A 65 -40.55 -15.33 -11.78
C LEU A 65 -40.29 -16.27 -12.95
N LEU A 66 -39.05 -16.28 -13.47
CA LEU A 66 -38.62 -17.09 -14.60
C LEU A 66 -39.51 -16.86 -15.83
N VAL A 67 -39.89 -15.62 -16.10
CA VAL A 67 -40.77 -15.26 -17.22
C VAL A 67 -40.25 -15.77 -18.57
N PRO A 68 -38.93 -15.79 -18.86
CA PRO A 68 -38.41 -16.37 -20.09
C PRO A 68 -38.72 -17.87 -20.29
N MET A 69 -39.04 -18.59 -19.21
CA MET A 69 -39.37 -20.01 -19.22
C MET A 69 -40.86 -20.27 -19.42
N MET A 70 -41.71 -19.25 -19.26
CA MET A 70 -43.15 -19.35 -19.42
C MET A 70 -43.51 -19.53 -20.90
N LYS A 71 -44.42 -20.47 -21.18
CA LYS A 71 -44.87 -20.77 -22.54
C LYS A 71 -46.33 -20.41 -22.78
N THR A 72 -47.11 -20.40 -21.71
CA THR A 72 -48.55 -20.18 -21.77
C THR A 72 -48.99 -19.19 -20.70
N PRO A 73 -50.16 -18.52 -20.88
CA PRO A 73 -50.75 -17.71 -19.84
C PRO A 73 -51.08 -18.46 -18.54
N GLU A 74 -51.27 -19.80 -18.65
CA GLU A 74 -51.50 -20.69 -17.51
C GLU A 74 -50.25 -20.76 -16.60
N ASP A 75 -49.04 -20.73 -17.16
CA ASP A 75 -47.79 -20.68 -16.39
C ASP A 75 -47.74 -19.43 -15.55
N ALA A 76 -48.13 -18.29 -16.11
CA ALA A 76 -48.23 -17.03 -15.40
C ALA A 76 -49.29 -17.07 -14.28
N ARG A 77 -50.44 -17.73 -14.50
CA ARG A 77 -51.47 -17.94 -13.48
C ARG A 77 -50.96 -18.78 -12.32
N ALA A 78 -50.32 -19.91 -12.62
CA ALA A 78 -49.75 -20.80 -11.62
C ALA A 78 -48.71 -20.06 -10.75
N LYS A 79 -47.90 -19.21 -11.35
CA LYS A 79 -46.92 -18.39 -10.62
C LYS A 79 -47.57 -17.42 -9.65
N ARG A 80 -48.67 -16.75 -10.06
CA ARG A 80 -49.44 -15.86 -9.17
C ARG A 80 -50.06 -16.62 -7.99
N GLU A 81 -50.65 -17.77 -8.25
CA GLU A 81 -51.23 -18.64 -7.22
C GLU A 81 -50.18 -19.09 -6.20
N MET A 82 -49.00 -19.45 -6.68
CA MET A 82 -47.84 -19.76 -5.81
C MET A 82 -47.43 -18.58 -4.95
N LEU A 83 -47.35 -17.38 -5.52
CA LEU A 83 -47.01 -16.17 -4.78
C LEU A 83 -48.05 -15.86 -3.70
N LEU A 84 -49.32 -15.92 -4.00
CA LEU A 84 -50.39 -15.71 -3.01
C LEU A 84 -50.37 -16.75 -1.89
N ALA A 85 -50.13 -18.02 -2.23
CA ALA A 85 -50.00 -19.07 -1.23
C ALA A 85 -48.80 -18.85 -0.28
N LYS A 86 -47.70 -18.37 -0.83
CA LYS A 86 -46.49 -18.10 -0.07
C LYS A 86 -46.56 -16.78 0.71
N TYR A 87 -47.21 -15.78 0.17
CA TYR A 87 -47.34 -14.41 0.73
C TYR A 87 -48.81 -14.02 0.97
N PRO A 88 -49.52 -14.64 1.92
CA PRO A 88 -50.93 -14.38 2.19
C PRO A 88 -51.21 -13.00 2.72
N VAL A 89 -50.22 -12.31 3.33
CA VAL A 89 -50.30 -10.93 3.76
C VAL A 89 -49.56 -10.07 2.76
N PRO A 90 -50.18 -9.01 2.22
CA PRO A 90 -49.53 -8.14 1.25
C PRO A 90 -48.22 -7.53 1.78
N PRO A 91 -47.19 -7.39 0.94
CA PRO A 91 -45.92 -6.75 1.33
C PRO A 91 -46.10 -5.23 1.48
N ARG A 92 -45.17 -4.57 2.21
CA ARG A 92 -45.11 -3.11 2.29
C ARG A 92 -44.81 -2.45 0.96
N ALA A 93 -44.04 -3.09 0.11
CA ALA A 93 -43.74 -2.67 -1.24
C ALA A 93 -43.30 -3.89 -2.09
N VAL A 94 -43.51 -3.78 -3.40
CA VAL A 94 -43.01 -4.73 -4.38
C VAL A 94 -42.02 -4.03 -5.30
N ILE A 95 -40.88 -4.67 -5.55
CA ILE A 95 -39.86 -4.22 -6.48
C ILE A 95 -39.76 -5.25 -7.61
N TYR A 96 -39.96 -4.85 -8.85
CA TYR A 96 -39.72 -5.68 -10.01
C TYR A 96 -38.37 -5.36 -10.64
N ILE A 97 -37.58 -6.40 -10.89
CA ILE A 97 -36.43 -6.32 -11.78
C ILE A 97 -36.89 -6.77 -13.16
N GLY A 98 -37.12 -5.81 -14.04
CA GLY A 98 -37.69 -5.99 -15.36
C GLY A 98 -39.23 -5.90 -15.39
N ASP A 99 -39.74 -5.23 -16.41
CA ASP A 99 -41.19 -5.02 -16.64
C ASP A 99 -41.98 -6.29 -16.98
N PRO A 100 -41.41 -7.39 -17.57
CA PRO A 100 -42.19 -8.60 -17.81
C PRO A 100 -42.79 -9.20 -16.54
N GLY A 101 -42.08 -9.10 -15.42
CA GLY A 101 -42.60 -9.61 -14.13
C GLY A 101 -43.83 -8.86 -13.64
N TRP A 102 -43.89 -7.54 -13.89
CA TRP A 102 -45.09 -6.77 -13.61
C TRP A 102 -46.28 -7.30 -14.40
N LEU A 103 -46.15 -7.51 -15.70
CA LEU A 103 -47.24 -8.04 -16.54
C LEU A 103 -47.76 -9.37 -16.05
N VAL A 104 -46.84 -10.27 -15.61
CA VAL A 104 -47.22 -11.56 -15.01
C VAL A 104 -48.07 -11.34 -13.76
N CYS A 105 -47.70 -10.43 -12.90
CA CYS A 105 -48.29 -10.23 -11.57
C CYS A 105 -49.40 -9.18 -11.54
N ARG A 106 -49.58 -8.38 -12.60
CA ARG A 106 -50.58 -7.28 -12.64
C ARG A 106 -51.96 -7.65 -12.08
N PRO A 107 -52.55 -8.84 -12.37
CA PRO A 107 -53.84 -9.23 -11.82
C PRO A 107 -53.89 -9.32 -10.29
N LEU A 108 -52.75 -9.41 -9.56
CA LEU A 108 -52.73 -9.35 -8.10
C LEU A 108 -53.04 -7.96 -7.61
N PHE A 109 -52.63 -6.94 -8.37
CA PHE A 109 -52.83 -5.52 -8.04
C PHE A 109 -54.22 -5.02 -8.38
N ASP A 110 -54.97 -5.76 -9.14
CA ASP A 110 -56.37 -5.53 -9.35
C ASP A 110 -57.24 -5.98 -8.14
N ARG A 111 -56.68 -6.82 -7.27
CA ARG A 111 -57.39 -7.49 -6.16
C ARG A 111 -56.59 -7.45 -4.85
N GLU A 112 -55.79 -8.49 -4.56
CA GLU A 112 -55.21 -8.76 -3.26
C GLU A 112 -54.12 -7.71 -2.86
N TRP A 113 -53.42 -7.16 -3.84
CA TRP A 113 -52.31 -6.19 -3.63
C TRP A 113 -52.64 -4.79 -4.16
N LYS A 114 -53.92 -4.42 -4.26
CA LYS A 114 -54.41 -3.22 -4.95
C LYS A 114 -53.66 -1.93 -4.60
N GLU A 115 -53.39 -1.67 -3.34
CA GLU A 115 -52.75 -0.43 -2.89
C GLU A 115 -51.27 -0.60 -2.53
N VAL A 116 -50.69 -1.79 -2.81
CA VAL A 116 -49.29 -2.05 -2.51
C VAL A 116 -48.39 -1.19 -3.38
N PRO A 117 -47.53 -0.34 -2.78
CA PRO A 117 -46.59 0.47 -3.54
C PRO A 117 -45.64 -0.41 -4.36
N THR A 118 -45.45 -0.04 -5.62
CA THR A 118 -44.71 -0.85 -6.57
C THR A 118 -43.64 0.00 -7.28
N VAL A 119 -42.44 -0.58 -7.43
CA VAL A 119 -41.36 -0.01 -8.24
C VAL A 119 -41.00 -1.01 -9.34
N ILE A 120 -41.04 -0.54 -10.58
CA ILE A 120 -40.58 -1.33 -11.73
C ILE A 120 -39.23 -0.78 -12.16
N CYS A 121 -38.18 -1.59 -12.01
CA CYS A 121 -36.81 -1.30 -12.44
C CYS A 121 -36.55 -1.85 -13.84
N TYR A 122 -35.60 -1.25 -14.56
CA TYR A 122 -35.20 -1.66 -15.92
C TYR A 122 -36.36 -1.68 -16.92
N SER A 123 -37.31 -0.80 -16.76
CA SER A 123 -38.43 -0.67 -17.66
C SER A 123 -38.11 0.25 -18.85
N ARG A 124 -38.94 0.18 -19.86
CA ARG A 124 -38.90 1.03 -21.05
C ARG A 124 -40.13 1.94 -21.16
N ASP A 125 -40.14 2.82 -22.14
CA ASP A 125 -41.25 3.74 -22.39
C ASP A 125 -42.56 3.03 -22.82
N SER A 126 -42.46 1.78 -23.24
CA SER A 126 -43.61 0.97 -23.61
C SER A 126 -43.39 -0.50 -23.26
N MET A 127 -44.48 -1.17 -22.95
CA MET A 127 -44.56 -2.58 -22.55
C MET A 127 -45.52 -3.35 -23.45
N PRO A 128 -45.51 -4.70 -23.46
CA PRO A 128 -46.56 -5.49 -24.06
C PRO A 128 -47.93 -5.20 -23.42
N ALA A 129 -48.98 -5.19 -24.21
CA ALA A 129 -50.31 -4.92 -23.70
C ALA A 129 -50.84 -6.05 -22.83
N SER A 130 -50.45 -7.31 -23.15
CA SER A 130 -50.88 -8.51 -22.48
C SER A 130 -49.77 -9.53 -22.29
N ILE A 131 -50.06 -10.54 -21.46
CA ILE A 131 -49.11 -11.65 -21.26
C ILE A 131 -49.02 -12.51 -22.54
N GLU A 132 -50.06 -12.60 -23.30
CA GLU A 132 -50.10 -13.31 -24.58
C GLU A 132 -49.18 -12.66 -25.61
N ASP A 133 -49.16 -11.33 -25.68
CA ASP A 133 -48.25 -10.56 -26.54
C ASP A 133 -46.79 -10.72 -26.09
N LEU A 134 -46.54 -10.71 -24.76
CA LEU A 134 -45.23 -10.95 -24.21
C LEU A 134 -44.68 -12.32 -24.58
N LEU A 135 -45.47 -13.36 -24.39
CA LEU A 135 -45.06 -14.75 -24.63
C LEU A 135 -45.04 -15.10 -26.14
N GLY A 136 -45.90 -14.49 -26.91
CA GLY A 136 -45.98 -14.70 -28.38
C GLY A 136 -44.89 -13.97 -29.17
N GLY A 137 -44.11 -13.08 -28.54
CA GLY A 137 -43.07 -12.28 -29.19
C GLY A 137 -43.60 -11.36 -30.30
N ASN A 138 -44.85 -10.92 -30.20
CA ASN A 138 -45.51 -10.11 -31.21
C ASN A 138 -45.06 -8.62 -31.09
N LEU A 139 -44.44 -8.10 -32.14
CA LEU A 139 -43.93 -6.70 -32.21
C LEU A 139 -44.91 -5.73 -32.92
N ASP A 140 -46.14 -6.14 -33.20
CA ASP A 140 -47.11 -5.20 -33.79
C ASP A 140 -47.23 -3.95 -32.90
N SER A 141 -47.25 -2.77 -33.51
CA SER A 141 -47.45 -1.49 -32.81
C SER A 141 -48.74 -1.47 -31.97
N ARG A 142 -49.70 -2.33 -32.27
CA ARG A 142 -50.96 -2.48 -31.52
C ARG A 142 -50.79 -3.27 -30.22
N THR A 143 -49.71 -4.02 -30.10
CA THR A 143 -49.39 -4.88 -28.93
C THR A 143 -48.44 -4.23 -27.95
N ALA A 144 -47.84 -3.09 -28.32
CA ALA A 144 -46.97 -2.28 -27.45
C ALA A 144 -47.74 -1.04 -26.98
N VAL A 145 -47.94 -0.91 -25.67
CA VAL A 145 -48.67 0.18 -25.04
C VAL A 145 -47.68 1.05 -24.28
N PRO A 146 -47.88 2.40 -24.26
CA PRO A 146 -47.08 3.28 -23.41
C PRO A 146 -47.11 2.81 -21.96
N ALA A 147 -45.95 2.80 -21.31
CA ALA A 147 -45.84 2.38 -19.91
C ALA A 147 -46.72 3.26 -18.98
N SER A 148 -46.96 4.52 -19.36
CA SER A 148 -47.87 5.45 -18.67
C SER A 148 -49.32 4.97 -18.66
N GLU A 149 -49.80 4.39 -19.74
CA GLU A 149 -51.14 3.82 -19.86
C GLU A 149 -51.30 2.57 -19.00
N ILE A 150 -50.27 1.72 -18.97
CA ILE A 150 -50.28 0.52 -18.12
C ILE A 150 -50.20 0.84 -16.63
N ALA A 151 -49.52 1.92 -16.26
CA ALA A 151 -49.38 2.37 -14.88
C ALA A 151 -50.63 3.08 -14.34
N GLU A 152 -51.53 3.53 -15.22
CA GLU A 152 -52.71 4.26 -14.83
C GLU A 152 -53.58 3.44 -13.88
N GLY A 153 -53.98 4.06 -12.75
CA GLY A 153 -54.82 3.42 -11.73
C GLY A 153 -54.04 2.57 -10.70
N TYR A 154 -52.75 2.36 -10.84
CA TYR A 154 -51.92 1.62 -9.88
C TYR A 154 -51.07 2.52 -9.00
N ASN A 155 -50.75 2.07 -7.79
CA ASN A 155 -49.77 2.71 -6.91
C ASN A 155 -48.34 2.29 -7.30
N LEU A 156 -47.87 2.83 -8.43
CA LEU A 156 -46.61 2.36 -9.02
C LEU A 156 -45.76 3.52 -9.54
N THR A 157 -44.47 3.38 -9.49
CA THR A 157 -43.48 4.22 -10.17
C THR A 157 -42.54 3.38 -11.03
N ILE A 158 -41.93 4.00 -12.05
CA ILE A 158 -41.05 3.34 -13.02
C ILE A 158 -39.69 4.00 -13.03
N LEU A 159 -38.66 3.18 -12.92
CA LEU A 159 -37.26 3.52 -13.17
C LEU A 159 -36.86 2.97 -14.53
N LYS A 160 -36.56 3.88 -15.46
CA LYS A 160 -36.31 3.54 -16.85
C LYS A 160 -34.84 3.16 -17.09
N GLN A 161 -34.65 2.22 -18.02
CA GLN A 161 -33.38 1.85 -18.60
C GLN A 161 -33.40 2.14 -20.10
N PRO A 162 -33.04 3.34 -20.54
CA PRO A 162 -32.92 3.65 -21.96
C PRO A 162 -31.86 2.78 -22.63
N SER A 163 -32.06 2.51 -23.91
CA SER A 163 -31.11 1.75 -24.73
C SER A 163 -30.20 2.71 -25.51
N PHE A 164 -29.11 3.15 -25.00
CA PHE A 164 -28.19 4.12 -25.63
C PHE A 164 -27.51 3.57 -26.90
N ILE A 165 -28.34 3.11 -27.87
CA ILE A 165 -27.88 2.44 -29.09
C ILE A 165 -27.07 3.38 -29.96
N ARG A 166 -27.53 4.64 -30.10
CA ARG A 166 -26.84 5.63 -30.92
C ARG A 166 -25.45 5.91 -30.38
N GLU A 167 -25.36 6.20 -29.10
CA GLU A 167 -24.11 6.51 -28.36
C GLU A 167 -23.14 5.31 -28.43
N THR A 168 -23.68 4.09 -28.30
CA THR A 168 -22.88 2.87 -28.44
C THR A 168 -22.31 2.73 -29.84
N ILE A 169 -23.11 2.96 -30.93
CA ILE A 169 -22.61 2.88 -32.29
C ILE A 169 -21.61 4.02 -32.60
N GLU A 170 -21.84 5.24 -32.11
CA GLU A 170 -20.90 6.35 -32.23
C GLU A 170 -19.54 5.99 -31.61
N MET A 171 -19.56 5.42 -30.41
CA MET A 171 -18.35 4.93 -29.71
C MET A 171 -17.67 3.78 -30.50
N MET A 172 -18.43 2.81 -31.02
CA MET A 172 -17.92 1.72 -31.84
C MET A 172 -17.20 2.27 -33.09
N ARG A 173 -17.78 3.25 -33.78
CA ARG A 173 -17.16 3.90 -34.95
C ARG A 173 -15.85 4.62 -34.61
N GLN A 174 -15.77 5.23 -33.44
CA GLN A 174 -14.54 5.86 -32.97
C GLN A 174 -13.45 4.82 -32.74
N LEU A 175 -13.79 3.68 -32.11
CA LEU A 175 -12.86 2.59 -31.80
C LEU A 175 -12.51 1.75 -33.03
N GLN A 176 -13.41 1.68 -34.03
CA GLN A 176 -13.26 0.91 -35.26
C GLN A 176 -13.56 1.80 -36.48
N PRO A 177 -12.65 2.71 -36.90
CA PRO A 177 -12.92 3.65 -38.00
C PRO A 177 -13.24 3.01 -39.34
N GLY A 178 -12.85 1.75 -39.56
CA GLY A 178 -13.15 0.96 -40.74
C GLY A 178 -14.51 0.27 -40.77
N MET A 179 -15.29 0.40 -39.66
CA MET A 179 -16.58 -0.27 -39.53
C MET A 179 -17.58 0.17 -40.59
N ASN A 180 -18.18 -0.78 -41.30
CA ASN A 180 -19.22 -0.55 -42.29
C ASN A 180 -20.51 -1.34 -42.03
N THR A 181 -20.52 -2.20 -41.04
CA THR A 181 -21.68 -3.05 -40.68
C THR A 181 -21.82 -3.11 -39.17
N VAL A 182 -23.06 -2.99 -38.69
CA VAL A 182 -23.42 -3.26 -37.29
C VAL A 182 -24.14 -4.60 -37.26
N ALA A 183 -23.52 -5.59 -36.63
CA ALA A 183 -24.11 -6.92 -36.40
C ALA A 183 -24.70 -6.97 -34.99
N LEU A 184 -25.96 -7.36 -34.85
CA LEU A 184 -26.64 -7.52 -33.55
C LEU A 184 -26.86 -9.02 -33.28
N ILE A 185 -26.27 -9.50 -32.19
CA ILE A 185 -26.55 -10.84 -31.66
C ILE A 185 -27.72 -10.73 -30.68
N SER A 186 -28.84 -11.40 -31.00
CA SER A 186 -30.03 -11.38 -30.14
C SER A 186 -30.84 -12.66 -30.27
N ASP A 187 -31.73 -12.91 -29.33
CA ASP A 187 -32.68 -14.04 -29.39
C ASP A 187 -34.07 -13.59 -29.86
N HIS A 188 -35.05 -14.49 -29.77
CA HIS A 188 -36.44 -14.32 -30.26
C HIS A 188 -37.41 -13.82 -29.18
N ARG A 189 -36.95 -13.54 -27.93
CA ARG A 189 -37.82 -13.05 -26.87
C ARG A 189 -38.30 -11.63 -27.19
N TYR A 190 -39.46 -11.26 -26.69
CA TYR A 190 -40.10 -9.97 -26.95
C TYR A 190 -39.13 -8.79 -26.81
N ILE A 191 -38.38 -8.72 -25.71
CA ILE A 191 -37.44 -7.61 -25.46
C ILE A 191 -36.31 -7.59 -26.51
N SER A 192 -35.81 -8.74 -26.91
CA SER A 192 -34.74 -8.85 -27.92
C SER A 192 -35.25 -8.45 -29.31
N LEU A 193 -36.47 -8.80 -29.64
CA LEU A 193 -37.12 -8.36 -30.87
C LEU A 193 -37.26 -6.84 -30.94
N ARG A 194 -37.63 -6.22 -29.81
CA ARG A 194 -37.73 -4.76 -29.70
C ARG A 194 -36.37 -4.08 -29.87
N ILE A 195 -35.35 -4.54 -29.16
CA ILE A 195 -34.00 -4.05 -29.31
C ILE A 195 -33.51 -4.17 -30.75
N ARG A 196 -33.77 -5.27 -31.40
CA ARG A 196 -33.42 -5.49 -32.81
C ARG A 196 -34.03 -4.44 -33.70
N GLU A 197 -35.33 -4.14 -33.52
CA GLU A 197 -36.02 -3.11 -34.28
C GLU A 197 -35.48 -1.71 -33.96
N GLU A 198 -35.23 -1.40 -32.70
CA GLU A 198 -34.62 -0.13 -32.28
C GLU A 198 -33.21 0.05 -32.89
N VAL A 199 -32.35 -0.97 -32.89
CA VAL A 199 -31.02 -0.92 -33.51
C VAL A 199 -31.16 -0.70 -35.02
N ARG A 200 -32.03 -1.47 -35.67
CA ARG A 200 -32.30 -1.33 -37.13
C ARG A 200 -32.75 0.09 -37.50
N GLN A 201 -33.67 0.65 -36.72
CA GLN A 201 -34.17 2.01 -36.95
C GLN A 201 -33.11 3.05 -36.65
N THR A 202 -32.31 2.88 -35.61
CA THR A 202 -31.21 3.77 -35.25
C THR A 202 -30.13 3.78 -36.34
N VAL A 203 -29.72 2.62 -36.83
CA VAL A 203 -28.76 2.51 -37.94
C VAL A 203 -29.32 3.21 -39.18
N LYS A 204 -30.55 2.88 -39.57
CA LYS A 204 -31.19 3.48 -40.76
C LYS A 204 -31.29 5.01 -40.67
N LYS A 205 -31.59 5.55 -39.48
CA LYS A 205 -31.85 6.97 -39.29
C LYS A 205 -30.58 7.80 -39.11
N TYR A 206 -29.62 7.31 -38.34
CA TYR A 206 -28.46 8.09 -37.91
C TYR A 206 -27.13 7.64 -38.56
N PHE A 207 -27.08 6.42 -39.11
CA PHE A 207 -25.89 5.84 -39.72
C PHE A 207 -26.21 5.18 -41.06
N PRO A 208 -26.71 5.97 -42.06
CA PRO A 208 -27.16 5.41 -43.33
C PRO A 208 -26.04 4.82 -44.20
N ASP A 209 -24.79 5.08 -43.84
CA ASP A 209 -23.58 4.52 -44.42
C ASP A 209 -23.22 3.12 -43.84
N LEU A 210 -23.86 2.70 -42.77
CA LEU A 210 -23.66 1.39 -42.16
C LEU A 210 -24.76 0.40 -42.58
N ALA A 211 -24.35 -0.83 -42.88
CA ALA A 211 -25.28 -1.93 -43.01
C ALA A 211 -25.71 -2.46 -41.64
N PHE A 212 -26.92 -2.97 -41.54
CA PHE A 212 -27.42 -3.68 -40.36
C PHE A 212 -27.54 -5.17 -40.64
N GLU A 213 -26.93 -6.02 -39.82
CA GLU A 213 -27.00 -7.45 -39.87
C GLU A 213 -27.60 -8.01 -38.56
N SER A 214 -28.63 -8.85 -38.67
CA SER A 214 -29.25 -9.51 -37.51
C SER A 214 -28.76 -10.94 -37.41
N LEU A 215 -28.11 -11.26 -36.32
CA LEU A 215 -27.68 -12.60 -35.95
C LEU A 215 -28.59 -13.10 -34.82
N SER A 216 -29.62 -13.86 -35.15
CA SER A 216 -30.66 -14.12 -34.17
C SER A 216 -31.27 -15.52 -34.28
N THR A 217 -31.87 -15.92 -33.15
CA THR A 217 -32.75 -17.10 -33.13
C THR A 217 -34.18 -16.71 -33.52
N PRO A 218 -35.00 -17.60 -34.15
CA PRO A 218 -34.66 -18.97 -34.48
C PRO A 218 -33.96 -19.17 -35.83
N GLU A 219 -33.57 -18.05 -36.51
CA GLU A 219 -32.97 -18.09 -37.84
C GLU A 219 -31.61 -18.78 -37.85
N LEU A 220 -30.83 -18.61 -36.78
CA LEU A 220 -29.54 -19.24 -36.60
C LEU A 220 -29.52 -20.16 -35.39
N THR A 221 -28.87 -21.31 -35.55
CA THR A 221 -28.46 -22.15 -34.43
C THR A 221 -27.21 -21.59 -33.79
N THR A 222 -26.88 -21.99 -32.55
CA THR A 222 -25.64 -21.59 -31.89
C THR A 222 -24.40 -21.95 -32.74
N GLY A 223 -24.36 -23.14 -33.34
CA GLY A 223 -23.25 -23.53 -34.21
C GLY A 223 -23.09 -22.59 -35.41
N GLN A 224 -24.19 -22.28 -36.10
CA GLN A 224 -24.18 -21.34 -37.23
C GLN A 224 -23.77 -19.94 -36.83
N LEU A 225 -24.17 -19.44 -35.64
CA LEU A 225 -23.72 -18.20 -35.11
C LEU A 225 -22.20 -18.20 -34.91
N LEU A 226 -21.64 -19.22 -34.28
CA LEU A 226 -20.22 -19.36 -34.05
C LEU A 226 -19.41 -19.44 -35.35
N ASP A 227 -19.89 -20.18 -36.34
CA ASP A 227 -19.29 -20.25 -37.68
C ASP A 227 -19.29 -18.86 -38.35
N THR A 228 -20.41 -18.13 -38.24
CA THR A 228 -20.52 -16.77 -38.78
C THR A 228 -19.53 -15.79 -38.13
N LEU A 229 -19.44 -15.82 -36.80
CA LEU A 229 -18.55 -14.92 -36.05
C LEU A 229 -17.08 -15.20 -36.34
N SER A 230 -16.70 -16.46 -36.55
CA SER A 230 -15.32 -16.82 -36.88
C SER A 230 -14.85 -16.25 -38.23
N GLY A 231 -15.78 -15.90 -39.11
CA GLY A 231 -15.54 -15.29 -40.42
C GLY A 231 -15.60 -13.74 -40.41
N PHE A 232 -15.85 -13.12 -39.26
CA PHE A 232 -15.95 -11.66 -39.20
C PHE A 232 -14.58 -11.00 -39.24
N ASP A 233 -14.51 -9.90 -39.98
CA ASP A 233 -13.35 -9.01 -40.08
C ASP A 233 -13.54 -7.74 -39.21
N ASP A 234 -12.54 -6.90 -39.19
CA ASP A 234 -12.51 -5.63 -38.44
C ASP A 234 -13.50 -4.57 -38.95
N LYS A 235 -14.19 -4.82 -40.08
CA LYS A 235 -15.24 -3.96 -40.63
C LYS A 235 -16.60 -4.17 -40.00
N LYS A 236 -16.76 -5.22 -39.23
CA LYS A 236 -18.01 -5.51 -38.52
C LYS A 236 -17.91 -5.14 -37.05
N GLY A 237 -18.77 -4.22 -36.61
CA GLY A 237 -18.99 -3.92 -35.19
C GLY A 237 -20.07 -4.82 -34.64
N ILE A 238 -19.80 -5.50 -33.52
CA ILE A 238 -20.71 -6.47 -32.92
C ILE A 238 -21.35 -5.87 -31.67
N ILE A 239 -22.67 -5.88 -31.62
CA ILE A 239 -23.46 -5.61 -30.41
C ILE A 239 -24.06 -6.94 -29.95
N TYR A 240 -23.76 -7.32 -28.71
CA TYR A 240 -24.38 -8.46 -28.06
C TYR A 240 -25.49 -7.97 -27.14
N TYR A 241 -26.68 -8.47 -27.31
CA TYR A 241 -27.80 -8.20 -26.41
C TYR A 241 -28.15 -9.43 -25.56
N SER A 242 -28.43 -10.57 -26.21
CA SER A 242 -28.77 -11.80 -25.53
C SER A 242 -28.74 -12.98 -26.51
N TRP A 243 -28.47 -14.18 -25.99
CA TRP A 243 -28.55 -15.41 -26.77
C TRP A 243 -29.21 -16.51 -25.96
N PHE A 244 -30.51 -16.52 -25.99
CA PHE A 244 -31.31 -17.53 -25.34
C PHE A 244 -31.91 -18.48 -26.40
N VAL A 245 -31.53 -19.76 -26.37
CA VAL A 245 -31.94 -20.74 -27.35
C VAL A 245 -32.69 -21.87 -26.69
N THR A 246 -33.88 -22.12 -27.16
CA THR A 246 -34.65 -23.33 -26.85
C THR A 246 -34.47 -24.31 -27.99
N GLN A 247 -33.43 -25.14 -27.98
CA GLN A 247 -33.33 -26.29 -28.90
C GLN A 247 -33.65 -27.56 -28.15
N ASN A 248 -34.62 -28.33 -28.68
CA ASN A 248 -35.02 -29.65 -28.14
C ASN A 248 -35.39 -29.64 -26.64
N ARG A 249 -36.02 -28.58 -26.13
CA ARG A 249 -36.41 -28.38 -24.72
C ARG A 249 -35.23 -28.24 -23.73
N HIS A 250 -34.01 -28.06 -24.20
CA HIS A 250 -32.88 -27.69 -23.37
C HIS A 250 -32.62 -26.21 -23.53
N GLU A 251 -32.71 -25.50 -22.43
CA GLU A 251 -32.39 -24.09 -22.33
C GLU A 251 -30.89 -23.98 -22.01
N TYR A 252 -30.16 -23.30 -22.88
CA TYR A 252 -28.76 -23.00 -22.60
C TYR A 252 -28.72 -21.77 -21.68
N LEU A 253 -28.09 -21.93 -20.52
CA LEU A 253 -27.77 -20.80 -19.65
C LEU A 253 -26.82 -19.85 -20.40
N ASP A 254 -27.15 -18.59 -20.39
CA ASP A 254 -26.51 -17.53 -21.18
C ASP A 254 -24.98 -17.49 -21.01
N ASP A 255 -24.47 -17.66 -19.79
CA ASP A 255 -23.06 -17.54 -19.44
C ASP A 255 -22.11 -18.50 -20.17
N HIS A 256 -22.54 -19.72 -20.43
CA HIS A 256 -21.69 -20.70 -21.11
C HIS A 256 -21.55 -20.40 -22.61
N VAL A 257 -22.66 -20.04 -23.23
CA VAL A 257 -22.68 -19.68 -24.67
C VAL A 257 -21.97 -18.36 -24.90
N GLN A 258 -22.13 -17.41 -24.01
CA GLN A 258 -21.39 -16.14 -24.04
C GLN A 258 -19.89 -16.37 -24.09
N ARG A 259 -19.33 -17.15 -23.18
CA ARG A 259 -17.88 -17.43 -23.16
C ARG A 259 -17.35 -18.02 -24.45
N VAL A 260 -18.14 -18.87 -25.11
CA VAL A 260 -17.76 -19.45 -26.40
C VAL A 260 -17.85 -18.40 -27.53
N ILE A 261 -18.89 -17.57 -27.54
CA ILE A 261 -19.04 -16.46 -28.49
C ILE A 261 -17.84 -15.51 -28.41
N PHE A 262 -17.46 -15.13 -27.18
CA PHE A 262 -16.32 -14.20 -26.96
C PHE A 262 -14.97 -14.81 -27.32
N GLY A 263 -14.79 -16.10 -27.05
CA GLY A 263 -13.55 -16.80 -27.39
C GLY A 263 -13.30 -16.96 -28.90
N LEU A 264 -14.33 -16.85 -29.74
CA LEU A 264 -14.25 -17.00 -31.18
C LEU A 264 -14.30 -15.69 -31.95
N ALA A 265 -14.76 -14.63 -31.34
CA ALA A 265 -14.81 -13.32 -31.98
C ALA A 265 -13.42 -12.68 -32.07
N HIS A 266 -13.01 -12.29 -33.28
CA HIS A 266 -11.76 -11.59 -33.54
C HIS A 266 -11.92 -10.05 -33.50
N THR A 267 -13.14 -9.56 -33.27
CA THR A 267 -13.47 -8.13 -33.18
C THR A 267 -14.10 -7.84 -31.82
N PRO A 268 -13.95 -6.60 -31.29
CA PRO A 268 -14.56 -6.21 -30.03
C PRO A 268 -16.09 -6.40 -30.04
N ILE A 269 -16.62 -7.02 -28.99
CA ILE A 269 -18.06 -7.17 -28.79
C ILE A 269 -18.54 -6.14 -27.77
N PHE A 270 -19.52 -5.33 -28.15
CA PHE A 270 -20.12 -4.29 -27.32
C PHE A 270 -21.47 -4.75 -26.77
N THR A 271 -21.93 -4.12 -25.69
CA THR A 271 -23.21 -4.39 -25.03
C THR A 271 -24.03 -3.12 -24.84
N LEU A 272 -25.33 -3.26 -24.72
CA LEU A 272 -26.27 -2.15 -24.45
C LEU A 272 -26.66 -2.03 -22.97
N THR A 273 -26.20 -2.95 -22.13
CA THR A 273 -26.49 -2.99 -20.71
C THR A 273 -25.24 -3.33 -19.93
N ASP A 274 -25.20 -2.92 -18.67
CA ASP A 274 -24.16 -3.35 -17.76
C ASP A 274 -24.26 -4.88 -17.58
N ARG A 275 -23.21 -5.56 -18.01
CA ARG A 275 -23.02 -6.98 -17.77
C ARG A 275 -21.73 -7.11 -17.03
N ASP A 276 -21.77 -7.77 -15.89
CA ASP A 276 -20.57 -7.94 -15.05
C ASP A 276 -19.41 -8.41 -15.93
N HIS A 277 -18.34 -7.62 -15.93
CA HIS A 277 -17.18 -7.86 -16.77
C HIS A 277 -16.39 -9.04 -16.20
N GLU A 278 -16.82 -10.27 -16.48
CA GLU A 278 -15.89 -11.39 -16.39
C GLU A 278 -14.70 -11.09 -17.30
N GLU A 279 -13.49 -11.26 -16.79
CA GLU A 279 -12.26 -10.91 -17.50
C GLU A 279 -12.31 -11.37 -18.97
N GLY A 280 -12.25 -10.40 -19.88
CA GLY A 280 -12.12 -10.65 -21.32
C GLY A 280 -13.40 -10.93 -22.10
N SER A 281 -14.59 -10.69 -21.57
CA SER A 281 -15.85 -11.02 -22.23
C SER A 281 -16.35 -9.93 -23.18
N PHE A 282 -16.41 -8.67 -22.75
CA PHE A 282 -16.95 -7.54 -23.54
C PHE A 282 -15.94 -6.41 -23.68
N ALA A 283 -15.96 -5.74 -24.82
CA ALA A 283 -15.23 -4.49 -25.01
C ALA A 283 -15.83 -3.32 -24.21
N GLY A 284 -17.11 -3.44 -23.86
CA GLY A 284 -17.85 -2.43 -23.13
C GLY A 284 -19.14 -1.99 -23.80
N GLY A 285 -19.62 -0.79 -23.47
CA GLY A 285 -20.84 -0.22 -24.03
C GLY A 285 -21.11 1.18 -23.47
N TYR A 286 -22.20 1.78 -23.93
CA TYR A 286 -22.72 3.03 -23.36
C TYR A 286 -24.02 2.74 -22.64
N TYR A 287 -24.02 2.82 -21.30
CA TYR A 287 -25.16 2.42 -20.48
C TYR A 287 -25.15 3.06 -19.09
N ILE A 288 -26.26 2.91 -18.35
CA ILE A 288 -26.34 3.22 -16.92
C ILE A 288 -25.80 2.01 -16.14
N PRO A 289 -24.75 2.15 -15.31
CA PRO A 289 -24.23 1.00 -14.56
C PRO A 289 -25.22 0.54 -13.49
N ALA A 290 -25.22 -0.77 -13.23
CA ALA A 290 -26.14 -1.39 -12.27
C ALA A 290 -26.01 -0.79 -10.87
N ILE A 291 -24.81 -0.38 -10.46
CA ILE A 291 -24.57 0.28 -9.17
C ILE A 291 -25.24 1.66 -9.07
N GLU A 292 -25.23 2.45 -10.16
CA GLU A 292 -25.96 3.72 -10.20
C GLU A 292 -27.47 3.49 -10.17
N PHE A 293 -27.92 2.51 -10.94
CA PHE A 293 -29.33 2.13 -10.98
C PHE A 293 -29.82 1.70 -9.58
N SER A 294 -29.02 0.92 -8.86
CA SER A 294 -29.34 0.48 -7.50
C SER A 294 -29.44 1.66 -6.52
N ARG A 295 -28.55 2.65 -6.65
CA ARG A 295 -28.58 3.86 -5.82
C ARG A 295 -29.88 4.66 -6.01
N VAL A 296 -30.29 4.85 -7.27
CA VAL A 296 -31.55 5.55 -7.59
C VAL A 296 -32.75 4.76 -7.08
N THR A 297 -32.73 3.43 -7.26
CA THR A 297 -33.80 2.54 -6.79
C THR A 297 -33.91 2.57 -5.26
N SER A 298 -32.79 2.49 -4.55
CA SER A 298 -32.76 2.55 -3.09
C SER A 298 -33.32 3.86 -2.54
N ALA A 299 -33.05 4.98 -3.22
CA ALA A 299 -33.64 6.27 -2.83
C ALA A 299 -35.18 6.28 -2.99
N VAL A 300 -35.70 5.70 -4.06
CA VAL A 300 -37.13 5.56 -4.30
C VAL A 300 -37.80 4.66 -3.26
N ILE A 301 -37.17 3.52 -2.95
CA ILE A 301 -37.69 2.59 -1.93
C ILE A 301 -37.74 3.27 -0.56
N ARG A 302 -36.75 4.07 -0.21
CA ARG A 302 -36.72 4.83 1.05
C ARG A 302 -37.92 5.79 1.14
N GLU A 303 -38.18 6.58 0.08
CA GLU A 303 -39.36 7.47 0.01
C GLU A 303 -40.66 6.68 0.23
N ILE A 304 -40.79 5.48 -0.37
CA ILE A 304 -41.96 4.61 -0.23
C ILE A 304 -42.10 4.10 1.21
N LEU A 305 -41.01 3.63 1.82
CA LEU A 305 -41.02 3.08 3.18
C LEU A 305 -41.28 4.17 4.23
N GLU A 306 -40.97 5.43 3.93
CA GLU A 306 -41.35 6.62 4.71
C GLU A 306 -42.80 7.01 4.54
N GLY A 307 -43.57 6.36 3.66
CA GLY A 307 -45.00 6.50 3.51
C GLY A 307 -45.46 7.30 2.27
N LYS A 308 -44.55 7.67 1.36
CA LYS A 308 -44.89 8.33 0.12
C LYS A 308 -45.51 7.32 -0.87
N PRO A 309 -46.71 7.57 -1.44
CA PRO A 309 -47.27 6.70 -2.46
C PRO A 309 -46.35 6.60 -3.68
N ALA A 310 -46.17 5.40 -4.23
CA ALA A 310 -45.32 5.20 -5.40
C ALA A 310 -45.78 6.01 -6.61
N ARG A 311 -47.12 6.19 -6.78
CA ARG A 311 -47.74 7.00 -7.85
C ARG A 311 -47.33 8.48 -7.82
N ASP A 312 -46.92 9.00 -6.65
CA ASP A 312 -46.54 10.39 -6.47
C ASP A 312 -45.04 10.61 -6.70
N ILE A 313 -44.30 9.55 -6.99
CA ILE A 313 -42.89 9.58 -7.33
C ILE A 313 -42.73 9.66 -8.85
N SER A 314 -42.15 10.76 -9.32
CA SER A 314 -41.92 10.94 -10.76
C SER A 314 -41.02 9.87 -11.36
N TRP A 315 -41.40 9.39 -12.53
CA TRP A 315 -40.59 8.48 -13.32
C TRP A 315 -39.27 9.15 -13.74
N ARG A 316 -38.22 8.42 -13.71
CA ARG A 316 -36.88 8.88 -14.06
C ARG A 316 -36.00 7.74 -14.59
N ASP A 317 -34.91 8.10 -15.23
CA ASP A 317 -33.89 7.14 -15.60
C ASP A 317 -33.20 6.60 -14.35
N GLY A 318 -32.70 5.37 -14.43
CA GLY A 318 -32.05 4.67 -13.31
C GLY A 318 -30.66 5.23 -12.94
N GLY A 319 -30.23 6.33 -13.55
CA GLY A 319 -28.95 6.98 -13.27
C GLY A 319 -28.40 7.73 -14.48
N ALA A 320 -27.16 8.21 -14.38
CA ALA A 320 -26.46 8.87 -15.46
C ALA A 320 -25.74 7.82 -16.34
N PRO A 321 -25.92 7.83 -17.67
CA PRO A 321 -25.21 6.95 -18.58
C PRO A 321 -23.78 7.43 -18.81
N ALA A 322 -22.89 6.50 -19.11
CA ALA A 322 -21.53 6.78 -19.59
C ALA A 322 -21.00 5.65 -20.49
N ALA A 323 -19.92 5.92 -21.18
CA ALA A 323 -19.16 4.87 -21.86
C ALA A 323 -18.34 4.10 -20.83
N TYR A 324 -18.53 2.79 -20.75
CA TYR A 324 -17.73 1.86 -19.94
C TYR A 324 -16.99 0.93 -20.87
N LEU A 325 -15.67 0.89 -20.75
CA LEU A 325 -14.79 0.17 -21.68
C LEU A 325 -13.76 -0.67 -20.94
N ASP A 326 -13.54 -1.88 -21.38
CA ASP A 326 -12.45 -2.74 -20.92
C ASP A 326 -11.17 -2.40 -21.69
N TYR A 327 -10.23 -1.72 -21.01
CA TYR A 327 -8.97 -1.31 -21.60
C TYR A 327 -8.14 -2.49 -22.11
N HIS A 328 -8.03 -3.53 -21.27
CA HIS A 328 -7.21 -4.70 -21.60
C HIS A 328 -7.79 -5.49 -22.77
N HIS A 329 -9.11 -5.68 -22.79
CA HIS A 329 -9.81 -6.37 -23.87
C HIS A 329 -9.67 -5.64 -25.20
N LEU A 330 -9.89 -4.32 -25.24
CA LEU A 330 -9.74 -3.51 -26.45
C LEU A 330 -8.31 -3.58 -27.02
N VAL A 331 -7.30 -3.44 -26.18
CA VAL A 331 -5.90 -3.56 -26.62
C VAL A 331 -5.59 -4.96 -27.12
N HIS A 332 -6.10 -6.00 -26.47
CA HIS A 332 -5.93 -7.40 -26.88
C HIS A 332 -6.57 -7.68 -28.25
N GLN A 333 -7.71 -7.04 -28.53
CA GLN A 333 -8.40 -7.11 -29.82
C GLN A 333 -7.78 -6.20 -30.90
N GLY A 334 -6.64 -5.57 -30.63
CA GLY A 334 -5.90 -4.77 -31.58
C GLY A 334 -6.41 -3.34 -31.80
N VAL A 335 -7.31 -2.84 -30.95
CA VAL A 335 -7.78 -1.45 -31.03
C VAL A 335 -6.69 -0.51 -30.56
N ASP A 336 -6.38 0.51 -31.38
CA ASP A 336 -5.36 1.52 -31.06
C ASP A 336 -5.82 2.37 -29.85
N PRO A 337 -5.07 2.42 -28.75
CA PRO A 337 -5.37 3.28 -27.62
C PRO A 337 -5.52 4.77 -27.95
N ALA A 338 -4.96 5.23 -29.06
CA ALA A 338 -5.14 6.61 -29.54
C ALA A 338 -6.59 6.93 -29.92
N LEU A 339 -7.40 5.91 -30.24
CA LEU A 339 -8.83 6.02 -30.59
C LEU A 339 -9.74 6.00 -29.38
N PHE A 340 -9.22 5.74 -28.19
CA PHE A 340 -10.03 5.58 -26.98
C PHE A 340 -10.70 6.89 -26.58
N PRO A 341 -12.02 6.90 -26.33
CA PRO A 341 -12.74 8.07 -25.84
C PRO A 341 -12.15 8.57 -24.51
N LYS A 342 -11.91 9.87 -24.40
CA LYS A 342 -11.29 10.46 -23.20
C LYS A 342 -12.22 10.53 -21.98
N ASP A 343 -13.52 10.54 -22.23
CA ASP A 343 -14.60 10.65 -21.26
C ASP A 343 -15.20 9.29 -20.85
N ALA A 344 -14.66 8.20 -21.40
CA ALA A 344 -15.06 6.86 -21.01
C ALA A 344 -14.46 6.43 -19.66
N VAL A 345 -15.21 5.62 -18.93
CA VAL A 345 -14.75 4.93 -17.73
C VAL A 345 -14.08 3.62 -18.15
N TYR A 346 -12.78 3.51 -17.84
CA TYR A 346 -12.02 2.31 -18.21
C TYR A 346 -11.89 1.35 -17.04
N THR A 347 -12.23 0.08 -17.29
CA THR A 347 -11.93 -1.05 -16.41
C THR A 347 -10.62 -1.73 -16.85
N GLN A 348 -10.02 -2.54 -16.00
CA GLN A 348 -8.80 -3.32 -16.27
C GLN A 348 -7.63 -2.50 -16.88
N VAL A 349 -7.54 -1.24 -16.50
CA VAL A 349 -6.39 -0.40 -16.90
C VAL A 349 -5.12 -0.96 -16.26
N PRO A 350 -4.07 -1.24 -17.06
CA PRO A 350 -2.84 -1.74 -16.49
C PRO A 350 -2.28 -0.73 -15.47
N PRO A 351 -1.81 -1.19 -14.32
CA PRO A 351 -1.30 -0.31 -13.30
C PRO A 351 -0.14 0.52 -13.87
N GLY A 352 -0.22 1.84 -13.71
CA GLY A 352 0.84 2.76 -14.13
C GLY A 352 2.20 2.39 -13.51
N PHE A 353 3.30 2.85 -14.13
CA PHE A 353 4.66 2.54 -13.72
C PHE A 353 4.87 2.66 -12.20
N PHE A 354 4.42 3.76 -11.58
CA PHE A 354 4.55 3.98 -10.14
C PHE A 354 3.74 2.99 -9.30
N GLN A 355 2.57 2.61 -9.75
CA GLN A 355 1.71 1.67 -9.03
C GLN A 355 2.23 0.23 -9.17
N LYS A 356 2.70 -0.15 -10.36
CA LYS A 356 3.31 -1.46 -10.64
C LYS A 356 4.60 -1.66 -9.85
N TYR A 357 5.44 -0.63 -9.76
CA TYR A 357 6.76 -0.71 -9.14
C TYR A 357 6.85 -0.04 -7.76
N LYS A 358 5.71 0.35 -7.15
CA LYS A 358 5.69 1.05 -5.85
C LYS A 358 6.55 0.38 -4.78
N PHE A 359 6.46 -0.95 -4.66
CA PHE A 359 7.26 -1.71 -3.69
C PHE A 359 8.76 -1.63 -4.02
N HIS A 360 9.12 -1.83 -5.27
CA HIS A 360 10.53 -1.75 -5.72
C HIS A 360 11.11 -0.34 -5.53
N LEU A 361 10.31 0.70 -5.79
CA LEU A 361 10.71 2.09 -5.57
C LEU A 361 10.92 2.40 -4.09
N VAL A 362 10.05 1.90 -3.20
CA VAL A 362 10.19 2.04 -1.74
C VAL A 362 11.45 1.30 -1.26
N VAL A 363 11.68 0.06 -1.71
CA VAL A 363 12.89 -0.71 -1.37
C VAL A 363 14.15 -0.01 -1.88
N LEU A 364 14.15 0.47 -3.11
CA LEU A 364 15.26 1.22 -3.68
C LEU A 364 15.55 2.50 -2.89
N GLY A 365 14.51 3.24 -2.52
CA GLY A 365 14.63 4.44 -1.67
C GLY A 365 15.22 4.12 -0.29
N ALA A 366 14.78 3.03 0.35
CA ALA A 366 15.30 2.57 1.62
C ALA A 366 16.78 2.15 1.53
N LEU A 367 17.16 1.42 0.48
CA LEU A 367 18.56 1.05 0.22
C LEU A 367 19.44 2.27 0.00
N LEU A 368 18.95 3.26 -0.74
CA LEU A 368 19.68 4.51 -0.99
C LEU A 368 19.87 5.32 0.30
N LEU A 369 18.86 5.38 1.16
CA LEU A 369 18.96 5.99 2.49
C LEU A 369 19.97 5.27 3.38
N LEU A 370 19.99 3.93 3.37
CA LEU A 370 20.98 3.13 4.10
C LEU A 370 22.39 3.38 3.58
N LEU A 371 22.56 3.45 2.27
CA LEU A 371 23.85 3.75 1.65
C LEU A 371 24.34 5.15 2.05
N VAL A 372 23.49 6.16 1.96
CA VAL A 372 23.82 7.54 2.37
C VAL A 372 24.18 7.59 3.85
N SER A 373 23.39 6.94 4.72
CA SER A 373 23.69 6.89 6.17
C SER A 373 25.02 6.16 6.45
N ALA A 374 25.32 5.06 5.74
CA ALA A 374 26.60 4.37 5.85
C ALA A 374 27.78 5.26 5.42
N VAL A 375 27.64 6.00 4.32
CA VAL A 375 28.64 6.95 3.84
C VAL A 375 28.84 8.07 4.87
N VAL A 376 27.76 8.64 5.41
CA VAL A 376 27.83 9.71 6.44
C VAL A 376 28.49 9.18 7.71
N MET A 377 28.15 7.97 8.17
CA MET A 377 28.81 7.34 9.32
C MET A 377 30.30 7.12 9.09
N ARG A 378 30.67 6.64 7.89
CA ARG A 378 32.06 6.41 7.51
C ARG A 378 32.87 7.71 7.48
N LEU A 379 32.29 8.79 6.96
CA LEU A 379 32.91 10.12 6.94
C LEU A 379 33.08 10.67 8.36
N ARG A 380 32.05 10.53 9.22
CA ARG A 380 32.12 10.93 10.63
C ARG A 380 33.22 10.17 11.38
N TRP A 381 33.27 8.85 11.21
CA TRP A 381 34.30 8.00 11.81
C TRP A 381 35.70 8.40 11.34
N PHE A 382 35.86 8.64 10.02
CA PHE A 382 37.13 9.10 9.47
C PHE A 382 37.57 10.45 10.04
N MET A 383 36.66 11.42 10.13
CA MET A 383 36.95 12.72 10.74
C MET A 383 37.29 12.61 12.23
N GLN A 384 36.61 11.75 12.98
CA GLN A 384 36.92 11.52 14.40
C GLN A 384 38.31 10.92 14.55
N ARG A 385 38.67 9.92 13.74
CA ARG A 385 39.99 9.29 13.76
C ARG A 385 41.12 10.29 13.43
N GLN A 386 40.91 11.15 12.44
CA GLN A 386 41.84 12.22 12.12
C GLN A 386 42.00 13.22 13.28
N ARG A 387 40.90 13.59 13.93
CA ARG A 387 40.95 14.50 15.11
C ARG A 387 41.70 13.87 16.26
N GLN A 388 41.54 12.57 16.51
CA GLN A 388 42.30 11.88 17.55
C GLN A 388 43.80 11.87 17.25
N GLN A 389 44.18 11.45 16.02
CA GLN A 389 45.58 11.45 15.60
C GLN A 389 46.22 12.84 15.70
N ASN A 390 45.50 13.89 15.29
CA ASN A 390 45.98 15.24 15.39
C ASN A 390 46.15 15.72 16.86
N ARG A 391 45.25 15.29 17.76
CA ARG A 391 45.38 15.58 19.21
C ARG A 391 46.60 14.88 19.81
N GLU A 392 46.79 13.60 19.50
CA GLU A 392 47.97 12.87 19.97
C GLU A 392 49.27 13.51 19.47
N PHE A 393 49.30 13.88 18.19
CA PHE A 393 50.43 14.59 17.62
C PHE A 393 50.68 15.93 18.28
N GLN A 394 49.61 16.71 18.55
CA GLN A 394 49.75 17.99 19.26
C GLN A 394 50.24 17.81 20.70
N LEU A 395 49.71 16.81 21.42
CA LEU A 395 50.15 16.50 22.78
C LEU A 395 51.63 16.12 22.82
N LEU A 396 52.06 15.24 21.92
CA LEU A 396 53.45 14.84 21.79
C LEU A 396 54.36 16.04 21.46
N SER A 397 53.89 16.93 20.56
CA SER A 397 54.60 18.15 20.20
C SER A 397 54.70 19.12 21.35
N GLN A 398 53.62 19.29 22.13
CA GLN A 398 53.61 20.14 23.33
C GLN A 398 54.53 19.57 24.41
N TYR A 399 54.42 18.27 24.68
CA TYR A 399 55.33 17.58 25.61
C TYR A 399 56.79 17.82 25.22
N ARG A 400 57.10 17.64 23.94
CA ARG A 400 58.43 17.86 23.42
C ARG A 400 58.92 19.27 23.63
N LYS A 401 58.10 20.27 23.30
CA LYS A 401 58.46 21.67 23.52
C LYS A 401 58.68 22.01 25.01
N LEU A 402 57.90 21.38 25.91
CA LEU A 402 58.08 21.53 27.34
C LEU A 402 59.44 21.00 27.78
N VAL A 403 59.78 19.77 27.40
CA VAL A 403 61.05 19.14 27.75
C VAL A 403 62.26 19.89 27.16
N ASP A 404 62.13 20.32 25.88
CA ASP A 404 63.22 21.02 25.21
C ASP A 404 63.46 22.44 25.78
N ASN A 405 62.41 23.10 26.31
CA ASN A 405 62.49 24.47 26.91
C ASN A 405 62.69 24.47 28.44
N MET A 406 62.74 23.27 29.07
CA MET A 406 63.02 23.23 30.51
C MET A 406 64.44 23.75 30.81
N PRO A 407 64.54 24.71 31.77
CA PRO A 407 65.85 25.24 32.20
C PRO A 407 66.62 24.26 33.08
N VAL A 408 66.10 23.01 33.20
CA VAL A 408 66.67 21.95 34.03
C VAL A 408 67.20 20.87 33.09
N ILE A 409 68.31 20.30 33.42
CA ILE A 409 68.84 19.17 32.65
C ILE A 409 67.87 18.00 32.79
N TYR A 410 67.36 17.48 31.64
CA TYR A 410 66.48 16.31 31.59
C TYR A 410 67.15 15.17 30.80
N LEU A 411 67.07 14.01 31.40
CA LEU A 411 67.55 12.76 30.82
C LEU A 411 66.55 11.64 31.10
N ARG A 412 66.12 10.93 30.06
CA ARG A 412 65.36 9.67 30.19
C ARG A 412 66.30 8.51 29.89
N LYS A 413 66.40 7.58 30.85
CA LYS A 413 67.31 6.45 30.74
C LYS A 413 66.61 5.12 30.99
N ARG A 414 67.08 4.04 30.33
CA ARG A 414 66.70 2.66 30.61
C ARG A 414 67.85 1.97 31.34
N ILE A 415 67.56 1.37 32.47
CA ILE A 415 68.55 0.58 33.21
C ILE A 415 68.75 -0.75 32.50
N ALA A 416 69.97 -1.08 32.15
CA ALA A 416 70.32 -2.36 31.56
C ALA A 416 70.26 -3.45 32.63
N GLY A 417 69.30 -4.42 32.50
CA GLY A 417 69.23 -5.55 33.43
C GLY A 417 70.46 -6.48 33.29
N GLY A 418 71.21 -6.63 34.39
CA GLY A 418 72.21 -7.73 34.48
C GLY A 418 73.63 -7.37 34.81
N SER A 419 74.04 -6.15 35.03
CA SER A 419 75.37 -5.80 35.51
C SER A 419 75.33 -4.66 36.51
N SER A 420 76.14 -4.71 37.51
CA SER A 420 76.27 -3.78 38.63
C SER A 420 75.86 -2.35 38.22
N GLY A 421 74.78 -1.82 38.79
CA GLY A 421 74.00 -0.60 38.60
C GLY A 421 74.52 0.65 37.94
N SER A 422 75.63 0.63 37.24
CA SER A 422 76.28 1.84 36.75
C SER A 422 76.10 2.14 35.25
N ASP A 423 75.59 1.19 34.45
CA ASP A 423 75.40 1.38 33.00
C ASP A 423 73.93 1.50 32.63
N PHE A 424 73.56 2.43 31.74
CA PHE A 424 72.20 2.66 31.26
C PHE A 424 72.21 3.14 29.81
N GLU A 425 71.08 2.96 29.14
CA GLU A 425 70.80 3.44 27.77
C GLU A 425 70.12 4.80 27.79
N PHE A 426 70.60 5.74 26.98
CA PHE A 426 69.96 7.06 26.80
C PHE A 426 68.73 6.95 25.89
N LEU A 427 67.55 7.22 26.44
CA LEU A 427 66.28 7.23 25.69
C LEU A 427 65.88 8.60 25.20
N ASP A 428 66.13 9.64 25.99
CA ASP A 428 65.89 11.02 25.61
C ASP A 428 66.71 11.99 26.45
N VAL A 429 67.05 13.16 25.89
CA VAL A 429 67.71 14.27 26.58
C VAL A 429 67.19 15.62 26.02
N ASN A 430 67.25 16.67 26.84
CA ASN A 430 66.88 18.00 26.42
C ASN A 430 68.09 18.85 26.01
N PRO A 431 67.89 20.05 25.39
CA PRO A 431 68.99 20.96 25.03
C PRO A 431 69.84 21.44 26.20
N ALA A 432 69.26 21.54 27.40
CA ALA A 432 70.04 21.90 28.60
C ALA A 432 71.07 20.81 28.95
N PHE A 433 70.74 19.54 28.74
CA PHE A 433 71.71 18.45 28.87
C PHE A 433 72.86 18.60 27.87
N GLU A 434 72.52 18.92 26.60
CA GLU A 434 73.55 19.05 25.55
C GLU A 434 74.51 20.19 25.86
N GLN A 435 73.98 21.30 26.38
CA GLN A 435 74.80 22.47 26.74
C GLN A 435 75.77 22.18 27.89
N VAL A 436 75.33 21.43 28.87
CA VAL A 436 76.18 21.19 30.08
C VAL A 436 77.20 20.05 29.81
N PHE A 437 76.79 18.98 29.19
CA PHE A 437 77.64 17.82 28.99
C PHE A 437 78.43 17.85 27.67
N GLY A 438 78.04 18.74 26.73
CA GLY A 438 78.74 18.86 25.44
C GLY A 438 78.46 17.74 24.45
N CYS A 439 77.44 16.94 24.70
CA CYS A 439 77.07 15.81 23.85
C CYS A 439 75.70 16.09 23.23
N THR A 440 75.55 16.05 21.91
CA THR A 440 74.28 16.24 21.26
C THR A 440 73.39 15.00 21.41
N ARG A 441 72.09 15.19 21.44
CA ARG A 441 71.10 14.14 21.53
C ARG A 441 71.32 13.04 20.46
N ARG A 442 71.66 13.43 19.23
CA ARG A 442 71.95 12.47 18.13
C ARG A 442 73.14 11.58 18.38
N GLN A 443 74.11 12.08 19.18
CA GLN A 443 75.31 11.31 19.47
C GLN A 443 75.13 10.25 20.56
N ILE A 444 74.16 10.48 21.47
CA ILE A 444 74.00 9.63 22.67
C ILE A 444 72.71 8.81 22.67
N LEU A 445 71.67 9.22 21.92
CA LEU A 445 70.39 8.52 21.92
C LEU A 445 70.53 7.05 21.46
N GLY A 446 69.96 6.12 22.23
CA GLY A 446 70.04 4.70 22.00
C GLY A 446 71.41 4.06 22.31
N LYS A 447 72.37 4.82 22.79
CA LYS A 447 73.67 4.33 23.23
C LYS A 447 73.71 4.08 24.73
N ARG A 448 74.53 3.19 25.16
CA ARG A 448 74.83 3.00 26.58
C ARG A 448 75.85 4.01 27.07
N LEU A 449 75.85 4.29 28.39
CA LEU A 449 76.82 5.16 29.01
C LEU A 449 78.23 4.72 28.72
N SER A 450 78.50 3.44 28.74
CA SER A 450 79.82 2.79 28.40
C SER A 450 80.28 3.06 26.96
N GLU A 451 79.30 3.33 26.04
CA GLU A 451 79.57 3.55 24.61
C GLU A 451 79.68 5.06 24.28
N ALA A 452 79.31 5.92 25.19
CA ALA A 452 79.38 7.39 25.03
C ALA A 452 80.84 7.91 25.30
N LEU A 453 81.79 7.39 24.59
CA LEU A 453 83.25 7.56 24.84
C LEU A 453 83.74 9.00 24.83
N SER A 454 83.14 9.86 24.03
CA SER A 454 83.57 11.31 23.91
C SER A 454 83.20 12.19 25.10
N CYS A 455 82.27 11.73 25.94
CA CYS A 455 81.72 12.51 27.06
C CYS A 455 81.79 11.73 28.39
N ARG A 456 82.45 10.56 28.42
CA ARG A 456 82.37 9.60 29.51
C ARG A 456 82.74 10.15 30.87
N ASP A 457 83.73 10.99 30.97
CA ASP A 457 84.19 11.54 32.25
C ASP A 457 83.20 12.47 32.87
N LYS A 458 82.49 13.25 32.04
CA LYS A 458 81.44 14.20 32.50
C LYS A 458 80.13 13.48 32.78
N LEU A 459 79.85 12.37 32.10
CA LEU A 459 78.59 11.61 32.23
C LEU A 459 78.65 10.57 33.38
N SER A 460 79.79 10.30 33.94
CA SER A 460 79.96 9.38 35.06
C SER A 460 79.15 9.76 36.30
N CYS A 461 78.93 11.04 36.53
CA CYS A 461 78.10 11.56 37.63
C CYS A 461 76.60 11.20 37.50
N LEU A 462 76.17 10.75 36.30
CA LEU A 462 74.77 10.31 36.03
C LEU A 462 74.59 8.79 36.26
N ALA A 463 75.68 8.08 36.58
CA ALA A 463 75.60 6.66 36.95
C ALA A 463 74.71 6.49 38.19
N GLU A 464 74.17 5.27 38.37
CA GLU A 464 73.18 5.02 39.41
C GLU A 464 73.81 5.00 40.78
N THR A 465 73.27 5.77 41.70
CA THR A 465 73.49 5.73 43.13
C THR A 465 72.20 5.36 43.80
N GLU A 466 72.22 4.61 44.90
CA GLU A 466 71.02 4.14 45.64
C GLU A 466 70.17 5.27 46.25
N GLN A 467 70.67 6.48 46.24
CA GLN A 467 69.98 7.65 46.81
C GLN A 467 69.10 8.34 45.77
N THR A 468 67.88 8.68 46.19
CA THR A 468 66.89 9.39 45.36
C THR A 468 67.27 10.81 45.02
N VAL A 469 68.14 11.43 45.79
CA VAL A 469 68.72 12.78 45.58
C VAL A 469 70.25 12.65 45.75
N HIS A 470 70.99 13.04 44.73
CA HIS A 470 72.46 13.06 44.78
C HIS A 470 72.98 14.32 44.14
N SER A 471 73.81 15.07 44.93
CA SER A 471 74.46 16.31 44.46
C SER A 471 75.75 15.96 43.77
N PHE A 472 75.99 16.54 42.62
CA PHE A 472 77.27 16.38 41.89
C PHE A 472 77.73 17.73 41.31
N VAL A 473 78.98 17.79 40.95
CA VAL A 473 79.64 18.98 40.41
C VAL A 473 80.09 18.67 38.98
N VAL A 474 79.84 19.58 38.07
CA VAL A 474 80.32 19.55 36.70
C VAL A 474 81.23 20.74 36.46
N ASP A 475 82.43 20.50 35.98
CA ASP A 475 83.33 21.56 35.54
C ASP A 475 82.94 21.95 34.11
N GLY A 476 82.29 23.10 33.95
CA GLY A 476 81.79 23.65 32.68
C GLY A 476 82.63 24.83 32.22
N ALA A 477 82.35 25.36 31.02
CA ALA A 477 83.01 26.50 30.41
C ALA A 477 82.88 27.78 31.21
N LYS A 478 81.97 27.87 32.22
CA LYS A 478 81.70 29.02 33.10
C LYS A 478 82.08 28.71 34.54
N GLY A 479 82.93 27.68 34.84
CA GLY A 479 83.34 27.33 36.18
C GLY A 479 82.56 26.12 36.74
N LEU A 480 82.83 25.74 37.98
CA LEU A 480 82.20 24.67 38.72
C LEU A 480 80.74 24.96 38.98
N ARG A 481 79.83 24.06 38.54
CA ARG A 481 78.42 24.15 38.79
C ARG A 481 77.94 22.95 39.60
N TYR A 482 77.11 23.24 40.60
CA TYR A 482 76.49 22.24 41.49
C TYR A 482 75.12 21.89 41.03
N TYR A 483 74.87 20.59 40.88
CA TYR A 483 73.58 20.02 40.42
C TYR A 483 73.02 19.00 41.41
N ASP A 484 71.75 19.14 41.73
CA ASP A 484 71.00 18.10 42.40
C ASP A 484 70.35 17.20 41.38
N LYS A 485 70.65 15.88 41.40
CA LYS A 485 70.05 14.86 40.56
C LYS A 485 68.83 14.30 41.26
N LEU A 486 67.65 14.48 40.65
CA LEU A 486 66.39 13.87 41.04
C LEU A 486 66.06 12.75 40.08
N VAL A 487 65.77 11.54 40.58
CA VAL A 487 65.49 10.37 39.78
C VAL A 487 64.06 9.93 40.06
N PHE A 488 63.25 9.88 39.03
CA PHE A 488 61.86 9.42 39.09
C PHE A 488 61.75 8.12 38.30
N SER A 489 61.07 7.12 38.88
CA SER A 489 60.72 5.91 38.16
C SER A 489 59.53 6.15 37.24
N SER A 490 59.64 5.82 35.95
CA SER A 490 58.54 5.85 35.02
C SER A 490 57.59 4.69 35.31
N SER A 491 56.34 4.82 34.83
CA SER A 491 55.35 3.72 34.83
C SER A 491 55.83 2.46 34.05
N GLU A 492 56.80 2.63 33.17
CA GLU A 492 57.43 1.54 32.44
C GLU A 492 58.61 0.99 33.26
N ALA A 493 58.60 -0.37 33.43
CA ALA A 493 59.65 -1.06 34.21
C ALA A 493 61.05 -0.79 33.61
N GLY A 494 61.98 -0.39 34.47
CA GLY A 494 63.38 -0.16 34.09
C GLY A 494 63.67 1.20 33.44
N ILE A 495 62.65 2.08 33.25
CA ILE A 495 62.84 3.42 32.74
C ILE A 495 62.81 4.43 33.87
N LYS A 496 63.81 5.32 33.88
CA LYS A 496 63.91 6.39 34.86
C LYS A 496 64.04 7.75 34.17
N ASP A 497 63.31 8.71 34.66
CA ASP A 497 63.44 10.14 34.30
C ASP A 497 64.34 10.84 35.32
N VAL A 498 65.35 11.50 34.84
CA VAL A 498 66.34 12.16 35.68
C VAL A 498 66.34 13.67 35.39
N PHE A 499 66.21 14.44 36.43
CA PHE A 499 66.30 15.89 36.36
C PHE A 499 67.50 16.35 37.17
N CYS A 500 68.35 17.21 36.59
CA CYS A 500 69.46 17.80 37.35
C CYS A 500 69.20 19.29 37.45
N ILE A 501 68.98 19.73 38.66
CA ILE A 501 68.68 21.12 39.00
C ILE A 501 69.96 21.84 39.36
N ASP A 502 70.28 22.97 38.72
CA ASP A 502 71.41 23.80 39.03
C ASP A 502 71.15 24.52 40.38
N ARG A 503 72.01 24.23 41.37
CA ARG A 503 71.93 24.78 42.70
C ARG A 503 73.01 25.86 42.90
N THR A 504 73.67 26.28 41.85
CA THR A 504 74.73 27.28 41.92
C THR A 504 74.22 28.64 42.41
N GLU A 505 72.91 28.91 42.25
CA GLU A 505 72.24 30.09 42.78
C GLU A 505 70.98 29.71 43.57
N GLU A 506 71.12 29.33 44.83
CA GLU A 506 70.11 28.69 45.67
C GLU A 506 68.78 29.47 45.92
N PRO A 507 68.73 30.83 46.02
CA PRO A 507 67.48 31.52 46.35
C PRO A 507 66.46 31.58 45.21
N LEU A 508 66.90 31.49 43.98
CA LEU A 508 66.00 31.65 42.82
C LEU A 508 65.25 30.37 42.44
N ALA A 509 65.81 29.19 42.75
CA ALA A 509 65.19 27.88 42.41
C ALA A 509 64.06 27.58 43.38
N LEU A 510 64.16 27.94 44.66
CA LEU A 510 63.08 27.67 45.64
C LEU A 510 61.83 28.54 45.36
N ALA A 511 62.04 29.79 45.05
CA ALA A 511 60.95 30.75 44.74
C ALA A 511 60.20 30.37 43.47
N ARG A 512 60.85 29.70 42.48
CA ARG A 512 60.21 29.23 41.27
C ARG A 512 59.35 27.93 41.49
N MET A 513 59.85 27.04 42.36
CA MET A 513 59.06 25.80 42.69
C MET A 513 57.77 26.11 43.45
N GLU A 514 57.80 27.06 44.36
CA GLU A 514 56.63 27.54 45.10
C GLU A 514 55.59 28.17 44.16
N ARG A 515 56.04 28.92 43.17
CA ARG A 515 55.16 29.54 42.18
C ARG A 515 54.44 28.46 41.26
N HIS A 516 55.17 27.44 40.80
CA HIS A 516 54.59 26.37 40.00
C HIS A 516 53.56 25.54 40.76
N ARG A 517 53.77 25.34 42.05
CA ARG A 517 52.82 24.61 42.90
C ARG A 517 51.53 25.44 43.10
N ALA A 518 51.64 26.74 43.28
CA ALA A 518 50.48 27.62 43.39
C ALA A 518 49.68 27.69 42.10
N GLU A 519 50.31 27.70 40.91
CA GLU A 519 49.65 27.71 39.61
C GLU A 519 48.90 26.37 39.34
N GLN A 520 49.44 25.22 39.77
CA GLN A 520 48.75 23.93 39.65
C GLN A 520 47.55 23.83 40.60
N GLU A 521 47.65 24.32 41.79
CA GLU A 521 46.53 24.38 42.75
C GLU A 521 45.41 25.29 42.24
N GLU A 522 45.73 26.46 41.67
CA GLU A 522 44.76 27.37 41.07
C GLU A 522 44.05 26.76 39.84
N LEU A 523 44.78 26.02 39.00
CA LEU A 523 44.19 25.32 37.83
C LEU A 523 43.23 24.23 38.26
N ASN A 524 43.57 23.47 39.30
CA ASN A 524 42.73 22.40 39.83
C ASN A 524 41.44 22.97 40.49
N GLU A 525 41.56 24.12 41.16
CA GLU A 525 40.38 24.82 41.69
C GLU A 525 39.47 25.35 40.58
N LYS A 526 40.04 25.94 39.53
CA LYS A 526 39.27 26.35 38.34
C LYS A 526 38.56 25.17 37.67
N TYR A 527 39.23 24.02 37.58
CA TYR A 527 38.62 22.79 37.04
C TYR A 527 37.43 22.31 37.86
N LYS A 528 37.55 22.34 39.20
CA LYS A 528 36.46 22.03 40.12
C LYS A 528 35.27 22.98 39.98
N LEU A 529 35.55 24.29 39.89
CA LEU A 529 34.50 25.30 39.69
C LEU A 529 33.78 25.15 38.37
N VAL A 530 34.46 24.79 37.29
CA VAL A 530 33.84 24.52 35.98
C VAL A 530 32.91 23.32 36.05
N LEU A 531 33.32 22.25 36.70
CA LEU A 531 32.47 21.05 36.88
C LEU A 531 31.22 21.39 37.70
N GLN A 532 31.37 22.16 38.77
CA GLN A 532 30.23 22.64 39.58
C GLN A 532 29.30 23.57 38.82
N ALA A 533 29.84 24.48 38.02
CA ALA A 533 29.05 25.45 37.26
C ALA A 533 28.33 24.82 36.05
N THR A 534 28.86 23.74 35.49
CA THR A 534 28.27 23.04 34.33
C THR A 534 27.37 21.89 34.71
N GLY A 535 27.28 21.51 35.99
CA GLY A 535 26.50 20.39 36.47
C GLY A 535 26.96 19.02 35.92
N LEU A 536 28.20 18.96 35.42
CA LEU A 536 28.78 17.74 34.89
C LEU A 536 29.43 16.95 36.03
N THR A 537 28.99 15.71 36.16
CA THR A 537 29.59 14.76 37.12
C THR A 537 30.71 13.99 36.43
N PRO A 538 31.94 14.05 36.90
CA PRO A 538 33.02 13.24 36.33
C PRO A 538 32.76 11.77 36.69
N TRP A 539 32.91 10.92 35.70
CA TRP A 539 32.83 9.48 35.87
C TRP A 539 34.01 8.80 35.17
N THR A 540 34.45 7.75 35.77
CA THR A 540 35.49 6.87 35.21
C THR A 540 34.93 5.49 35.02
N TRP A 541 35.18 4.92 33.85
CA TRP A 541 34.83 3.56 33.53
C TRP A 541 36.09 2.70 33.44
N ASP A 542 36.21 1.78 34.36
CA ASP A 542 37.23 0.74 34.24
C ASP A 542 36.71 -0.33 33.28
N VAL A 543 37.24 -0.30 32.06
CA VAL A 543 36.88 -1.22 30.98
C VAL A 543 37.34 -2.64 31.31
N GLY A 544 38.34 -2.83 32.14
CA GLY A 544 38.88 -4.15 32.54
C GLY A 544 38.07 -4.80 33.67
N GLY A 545 37.58 -4.02 34.59
CA GLY A 545 36.80 -4.48 35.75
C GLY A 545 35.30 -4.33 35.64
N GLY A 546 34.80 -3.63 34.60
CA GLY A 546 33.37 -3.40 34.40
C GLY A 546 32.73 -2.45 35.43
N LEU A 547 33.56 -1.74 36.21
CA LEU A 547 33.11 -0.82 37.26
C LEU A 547 33.08 0.61 36.71
N VAL A 548 31.99 1.31 36.99
CA VAL A 548 31.86 2.75 36.75
C VAL A 548 31.91 3.43 38.11
N ASP A 549 32.92 4.24 38.28
CA ASP A 549 33.05 5.09 39.47
C ASP A 549 32.66 6.52 39.10
N CYS A 550 31.72 7.08 39.85
CA CYS A 550 31.30 8.47 39.67
C CYS A 550 31.39 9.20 41.02
N ASP A 551 32.06 10.34 41.01
CA ASP A 551 32.17 11.17 42.19
C ASP A 551 30.91 12.01 42.39
N LEU A 552 29.98 11.46 43.18
CA LEU A 552 28.69 12.09 43.52
C LEU A 552 28.84 13.33 44.44
N SER A 553 30.02 13.65 44.92
CA SER A 553 30.25 14.83 45.77
C SER A 553 29.99 16.17 45.06
N TYR A 554 29.89 16.12 43.72
CA TYR A 554 29.57 17.29 42.88
C TYR A 554 28.07 17.51 42.64
N THR A 555 27.19 16.60 43.07
CA THR A 555 25.71 16.67 42.85
C THR A 555 24.91 17.21 44.04
N SER A 556 25.56 17.63 45.13
CA SER A 556 24.86 18.20 46.29
C SER A 556 24.37 19.63 45.97
N GLY A 557 23.25 19.73 45.29
CA GLY A 557 22.61 21.02 44.96
C GLY A 557 21.30 20.93 44.18
N MET A 558 20.84 19.72 43.87
CA MET A 558 19.50 19.54 43.30
C MET A 558 18.59 18.93 44.40
N GLU A 559 17.86 19.77 45.09
CA GLU A 559 16.71 19.38 45.87
C GLU A 559 15.62 18.82 44.95
N ASP A 560 15.00 17.73 45.40
CA ASP A 560 13.78 17.13 44.92
C ASP A 560 12.74 18.15 44.43
N HIS A 561 12.35 18.04 43.17
CA HIS A 561 10.98 18.30 42.79
C HIS A 561 10.48 17.11 41.99
N SER A 562 9.63 16.33 42.72
CA SER A 562 8.74 15.26 42.27
C SER A 562 8.05 15.50 40.93
#